data_38b84d0f76b3ce0579b51ca35083bc5a
#
_entry.id   38b84d0f76b3ce0579b51ca35083bc5a
#
_cell.length_a   1.000
_cell.length_b   1.000
_cell.length_c   1.000
_cell.angle_alpha   90.00
_cell.angle_beta   90.00
_cell.angle_gamma   90.00
#
_symmetry.space_group_name_H-M   'P 1'
#
loop_
_entity.id
_entity.type
_entity.pdbx_description
1 polymer ?
#
loop_
_entity_poly.entity_id
_entity_poly.type
_entity_poly.pdbx_seq_one_letter_code
_entity_poly.pdbx_strand_id
1 'polypeptide(L)'
;VFPENHEAGITEPVERFFGPMVIDMRLAPGSANFYFYQNSEGQIVFCITPEPPVAGIDMRSTSVFLPMCSKRMLTIYPRLRNLKVRRTWRGQYPMTPDGFPVVGIMEQAENLVNAVGMCGQGFMLGPGMGELVTRICLENITDKDRKILESFDPYRQFTNQEAFK
;
A
#
# COMPACT_ATOMS: atom_id res chain seq x y z
N VAL A 1 -10.81 -5.07 9.82
CA VAL A 1 -9.59 -4.33 9.43
C VAL A 1 -8.56 -4.51 10.52
N PHE A 2 -7.33 -4.83 10.16
CA PHE A 2 -6.22 -5.03 11.09
C PHE A 2 -4.95 -4.29 10.59
N PRO A 3 -4.10 -3.79 11.50
CA PRO A 3 -2.89 -3.07 11.12
C PRO A 3 -1.77 -4.04 10.73
N GLU A 4 -1.14 -3.79 9.58
CA GLU A 4 0.06 -4.46 9.11
C GLU A 4 1.18 -3.43 8.92
N ASN A 5 2.34 -3.70 9.49
CA ASN A 5 3.45 -2.75 9.47
C ASN A 5 4.28 -2.89 8.20
N HIS A 6 4.50 -1.78 7.53
CA HIS A 6 5.40 -1.66 6.38
C HIS A 6 6.47 -0.60 6.63
N GLU A 7 7.67 -0.86 6.11
CA GLU A 7 8.76 0.11 6.19
C GLU A 7 9.12 0.63 4.81
N ALA A 8 9.44 1.90 4.74
CA ALA A 8 9.90 2.57 3.54
C ALA A 8 11.16 3.39 3.83
N GLY A 9 11.89 3.69 2.77
CA GLY A 9 13.08 4.54 2.85
C GLY A 9 13.18 5.48 1.68
N ILE A 10 13.98 6.53 1.85
CA ILE A 10 14.28 7.52 0.83
C ILE A 10 15.75 7.89 0.85
N THR A 11 16.35 8.05 -0.32
CA THR A 11 17.75 8.42 -0.49
C THR A 11 17.95 9.94 -0.49
N GLU A 12 19.21 10.38 -0.52
CA GLU A 12 19.57 11.71 -0.97
C GLU A 12 19.14 11.91 -2.43
N PRO A 13 18.89 13.17 -2.87
CA PRO A 13 18.60 13.47 -4.25
C PRO A 13 19.85 13.27 -5.13
N VAL A 14 19.64 12.67 -6.30
CA VAL A 14 20.65 12.53 -7.35
C VAL A 14 20.02 12.91 -8.69
N GLU A 15 20.84 13.14 -9.70
CA GLU A 15 20.35 13.38 -11.04
C GLU A 15 19.36 12.28 -11.47
N ARG A 16 18.26 12.70 -12.11
CA ARG A 16 17.24 11.76 -12.57
C ARG A 16 17.75 10.92 -13.73
N PHE A 17 17.71 9.61 -13.59
CA PHE A 17 18.25 8.68 -14.59
C PHE A 17 17.30 7.52 -14.95
N PHE A 18 16.15 7.40 -14.28
CA PHE A 18 15.09 6.48 -14.70
C PHE A 18 13.70 7.03 -14.37
N GLY A 19 12.69 6.62 -15.15
CA GLY A 19 11.32 7.13 -15.07
C GLY A 19 10.31 6.17 -14.45
N PRO A 20 10.35 4.86 -14.80
CA PRO A 20 9.33 3.92 -14.33
C PRO A 20 9.52 3.55 -12.85
N MET A 21 8.42 3.21 -12.18
CA MET A 21 8.47 2.47 -10.93
C MET A 21 8.89 1.02 -11.23
N VAL A 22 9.85 0.52 -10.49
CA VAL A 22 10.34 -0.87 -10.60
C VAL A 22 9.73 -1.69 -9.48
N ILE A 23 9.06 -2.77 -9.82
CA ILE A 23 8.47 -3.71 -8.87
C ILE A 23 9.05 -5.11 -9.11
N ASP A 24 9.74 -5.64 -8.13
CA ASP A 24 10.29 -6.99 -8.13
C ASP A 24 9.36 -7.92 -7.34
N MET A 25 8.59 -8.72 -8.04
CA MET A 25 7.61 -9.67 -7.47
C MET A 25 8.22 -11.01 -7.08
N ARG A 26 9.52 -11.18 -7.22
CA ARG A 26 10.18 -12.44 -6.80
C ARG A 26 10.22 -12.52 -5.28
N LEU A 27 9.81 -13.66 -4.75
CA LEU A 27 9.97 -13.95 -3.33
C LEU A 27 11.46 -13.94 -2.93
N ALA A 28 11.75 -13.37 -1.78
CA ALA A 28 13.07 -13.41 -1.18
C ALA A 28 12.93 -13.60 0.34
N PRO A 29 13.97 -14.09 1.04
CA PRO A 29 13.90 -14.24 2.49
C PRO A 29 13.47 -12.94 3.18
N GLY A 30 12.36 -12.99 3.90
CA GLY A 30 11.78 -11.86 4.65
C GLY A 30 10.95 -10.87 3.81
N SER A 31 10.75 -11.09 2.49
CA SER A 31 9.94 -10.16 1.69
C SER A 31 9.23 -10.81 0.50
N ALA A 32 7.93 -10.54 0.35
CA ALA A 32 7.11 -10.99 -0.77
C ALA A 32 7.43 -10.24 -2.06
N ASN A 33 7.62 -8.94 -1.96
CA ASN A 33 8.02 -8.09 -3.10
C ASN A 33 8.96 -6.97 -2.63
N PHE A 34 9.49 -6.25 -3.60
CA PHE A 34 10.30 -5.05 -3.40
C PHE A 34 10.01 -4.07 -4.51
N TYR A 35 9.88 -2.80 -4.20
CA TYR A 35 9.71 -1.76 -5.21
C TYR A 35 10.51 -0.51 -4.89
N PHE A 36 10.87 0.22 -5.95
CA PHE A 36 11.47 1.54 -5.86
C PHE A 36 11.13 2.39 -7.08
N TYR A 37 11.17 3.69 -6.89
CA TYR A 37 11.03 4.67 -7.96
C TYR A 37 11.84 5.92 -7.64
N GLN A 38 12.18 6.69 -8.66
CA GLN A 38 12.81 7.99 -8.50
C GLN A 38 11.77 9.10 -8.65
N ASN A 39 11.63 9.94 -7.61
CA ASN A 39 10.68 11.06 -7.61
C ASN A 39 11.19 12.24 -8.43
N SER A 40 10.38 13.32 -8.52
CA SER A 40 10.73 14.56 -9.23
C SER A 40 11.95 15.25 -8.67
N GLU A 41 12.22 15.11 -7.38
CA GLU A 41 13.35 15.70 -6.67
C GLU A 41 14.65 14.90 -6.83
N GLY A 42 14.62 13.80 -7.58
CA GLY A 42 15.77 12.93 -7.79
C GLY A 42 16.02 11.91 -6.68
N GLN A 43 15.19 11.88 -5.65
CA GLN A 43 15.31 10.90 -4.56
C GLN A 43 14.73 9.55 -4.97
N ILE A 44 15.36 8.47 -4.51
CA ILE A 44 14.82 7.12 -4.70
C ILE A 44 14.05 6.73 -3.44
N VAL A 45 12.75 6.49 -3.63
CA VAL A 45 11.85 5.94 -2.61
C VAL A 45 11.79 4.43 -2.81
N PHE A 46 11.88 3.67 -1.74
CA PHE A 46 11.89 2.21 -1.79
C PHE A 46 11.16 1.60 -0.59
N CYS A 47 10.59 0.42 -0.83
CA CYS A 47 9.81 -0.32 0.16
C CYS A 47 9.88 -1.82 -0.12
N ILE A 48 9.65 -2.63 0.91
CA ILE A 48 9.38 -4.06 0.80
C ILE A 48 8.05 -4.39 1.45
N THR A 49 7.37 -5.41 0.93
CA THR A 49 6.29 -6.07 1.65
C THR A 49 6.91 -7.19 2.47
N PRO A 50 6.83 -7.15 3.81
CA PRO A 50 7.41 -8.19 4.64
C PRO A 50 6.70 -9.54 4.45
N GLU A 51 7.48 -10.63 4.49
CA GLU A 51 6.98 -11.99 4.46
C GLU A 51 7.72 -12.83 5.51
N PRO A 52 7.04 -13.31 6.56
CA PRO A 52 5.58 -13.18 6.82
C PRO A 52 5.16 -11.74 7.15
N PRO A 53 3.85 -11.42 6.98
CA PRO A 53 3.29 -10.13 7.35
C PRO A 53 3.56 -9.76 8.81
N VAL A 54 3.83 -8.49 9.09
CA VAL A 54 4.13 -7.98 10.43
C VAL A 54 2.92 -7.24 10.99
N ALA A 55 2.06 -7.96 11.71
CA ALA A 55 0.89 -7.36 12.36
C ALA A 55 1.30 -6.46 13.54
N GLY A 56 0.45 -5.47 13.84
CA GLY A 56 0.59 -4.63 15.04
C GLY A 56 0.70 -3.13 14.76
N ILE A 57 0.90 -2.38 15.84
CA ILE A 57 0.89 -0.92 15.83
C ILE A 57 2.27 -0.29 16.15
N ASP A 58 3.32 -1.09 16.16
CA ASP A 58 4.68 -0.60 16.47
C ASP A 58 5.25 0.17 15.27
N MET A 59 5.38 1.48 15.44
CA MET A 59 5.88 2.43 14.42
C MET A 59 7.41 2.58 14.42
N ARG A 60 8.15 1.85 15.27
CA ARG A 60 9.61 1.93 15.31
C ARG A 60 10.21 1.22 14.11
N SER A 61 11.12 1.89 13.40
CA SER A 61 11.90 1.28 12.32
C SER A 61 12.74 0.11 12.83
N THR A 62 12.92 -0.90 11.99
CA THR A 62 13.71 -2.09 12.33
C THR A 62 15.12 -2.00 11.75
N SER A 63 16.07 -2.70 12.38
CA SER A 63 17.45 -2.82 11.87
C SER A 63 17.57 -3.74 10.65
N VAL A 64 16.55 -4.56 10.38
CA VAL A 64 16.58 -5.55 9.28
C VAL A 64 16.09 -5.01 7.95
N PHE A 65 15.25 -3.96 7.96
CA PHE A 65 14.64 -3.39 6.76
C PHE A 65 15.67 -2.91 5.74
N LEU A 66 16.59 -2.02 6.18
CA LEU A 66 17.53 -1.40 5.26
C LEU A 66 18.51 -2.39 4.61
N PRO A 67 19.11 -3.36 5.33
CA PRO A 67 19.93 -4.40 4.71
C PRO A 67 19.17 -5.23 3.67
N MET A 68 17.92 -5.61 3.93
CA MET A 68 17.09 -6.37 2.97
C MET A 68 16.81 -5.56 1.71
N CYS A 69 16.36 -4.31 1.85
CA CYS A 69 16.12 -3.42 0.72
C CYS A 69 17.38 -3.18 -0.11
N SER A 70 18.50 -2.89 0.55
CA SER A 70 19.78 -2.65 -0.12
C SER A 70 20.23 -3.86 -0.92
N LYS A 71 20.12 -5.05 -0.37
CA LYS A 71 20.47 -6.30 -1.07
C LYS A 71 19.63 -6.49 -2.33
N ARG A 72 18.30 -6.34 -2.23
CA ARG A 72 17.38 -6.48 -3.39
C ARG A 72 17.63 -5.40 -4.43
N MET A 73 17.73 -4.15 -4.00
CA MET A 73 18.00 -3.01 -4.88
C MET A 73 19.28 -3.18 -5.68
N LEU A 74 20.38 -3.55 -5.03
CA LEU A 74 21.68 -3.73 -5.68
C LEU A 74 21.73 -4.96 -6.58
N THR A 75 20.93 -5.99 -6.30
CA THR A 75 20.78 -7.14 -7.21
C THR A 75 20.09 -6.74 -8.52
N ILE A 76 19.11 -5.84 -8.45
CA ILE A 76 18.36 -5.36 -9.62
C ILE A 76 19.16 -4.27 -10.35
N TYR A 77 19.71 -3.32 -9.59
CA TYR A 77 20.36 -2.15 -10.14
C TYR A 77 21.67 -1.78 -9.39
N PRO A 78 22.78 -2.44 -9.71
CA PRO A 78 24.06 -2.28 -8.97
C PRO A 78 24.62 -0.85 -8.93
N ARG A 79 24.22 0.02 -9.88
CA ARG A 79 24.64 1.43 -9.92
C ARG A 79 24.21 2.24 -8.69
N LEU A 80 23.18 1.78 -7.97
CA LEU A 80 22.66 2.44 -6.76
C LEU A 80 23.54 2.25 -5.51
N ARG A 81 24.61 1.50 -5.59
CA ARG A 81 25.48 1.14 -4.43
C ARG A 81 26.07 2.31 -3.65
N ASN A 82 26.19 3.46 -4.27
CA ASN A 82 26.82 4.64 -3.65
C ASN A 82 25.80 5.65 -3.09
N LEU A 83 24.50 5.36 -3.20
CA LEU A 83 23.46 6.23 -2.69
C LEU A 83 23.41 6.20 -1.17
N LYS A 84 23.22 7.38 -0.57
CA LYS A 84 23.03 7.52 0.86
C LYS A 84 21.54 7.56 1.20
N VAL A 85 21.15 6.75 2.16
CA VAL A 85 19.78 6.79 2.69
C VAL A 85 19.66 7.99 3.64
N ARG A 86 18.68 8.84 3.38
CA ARG A 86 18.38 10.03 4.19
C ARG A 86 17.45 9.71 5.34
N ARG A 87 16.47 8.86 5.10
CA ARG A 87 15.43 8.55 6.07
C ARG A 87 14.81 7.18 5.81
N THR A 88 14.45 6.51 6.88
CA THR A 88 13.51 5.40 6.89
C THR A 88 12.33 5.75 7.79
N TRP A 89 11.19 5.15 7.52
CA TRP A 89 10.00 5.29 8.37
C TRP A 89 9.18 4.01 8.31
N ARG A 90 8.33 3.82 9.29
CA ARG A 90 7.39 2.72 9.38
C ARG A 90 5.98 3.25 9.41
N GLY A 91 5.09 2.65 8.65
CA GLY A 91 3.68 2.97 8.56
C GLY A 91 2.83 1.72 8.71
N GLN A 92 1.52 1.93 8.82
CA GLN A 92 0.55 0.85 8.96
C GLN A 92 -0.38 0.83 7.76
N TYR A 93 -0.54 -0.34 7.17
CA TYR A 93 -1.59 -0.59 6.21
C TYR A 93 -2.83 -1.09 6.95
N PRO A 94 -4.00 -0.48 6.73
CA PRO A 94 -5.27 -0.98 7.28
C PRO A 94 -5.75 -2.15 6.42
N MET A 95 -5.26 -3.36 6.72
CA MET A 95 -5.51 -4.54 5.91
C MET A 95 -6.90 -5.14 6.16
N THR A 96 -7.48 -5.67 5.10
CA THR A 96 -8.64 -6.56 5.12
C THR A 96 -8.20 -7.99 4.79
N PRO A 97 -9.00 -9.01 5.09
CA PRO A 97 -8.61 -10.39 4.81
C PRO A 97 -8.34 -10.69 3.33
N ASP A 98 -9.02 -9.98 2.43
CA ASP A 98 -8.93 -10.16 0.98
C ASP A 98 -8.11 -9.07 0.25
N GLY A 99 -7.62 -8.06 0.97
CA GLY A 99 -6.87 -6.95 0.38
C GLY A 99 -7.72 -5.88 -0.33
N PHE A 100 -9.05 -5.98 -0.25
CA PHE A 100 -9.98 -5.02 -0.88
C PHE A 100 -10.63 -4.10 0.16
N PRO A 101 -10.93 -2.83 -0.18
CA PRO A 101 -11.63 -1.91 0.72
C PRO A 101 -12.97 -2.45 1.20
N VAL A 102 -13.42 -1.93 2.33
CA VAL A 102 -14.77 -2.12 2.87
C VAL A 102 -15.49 -0.78 2.79
N VAL A 103 -16.51 -0.71 1.92
CA VAL A 103 -17.25 0.54 1.67
C VAL A 103 -18.74 0.24 1.59
N GLY A 104 -19.53 0.99 2.34
CA GLY A 104 -20.98 0.88 2.31
C GLY A 104 -21.66 1.39 3.56
N ILE A 105 -22.99 1.34 3.53
CA ILE A 105 -23.85 1.71 4.66
C ILE A 105 -23.81 0.56 5.67
N MET A 106 -23.75 0.91 6.95
CA MET A 106 -23.73 -0.06 8.06
C MET A 106 -25.17 -0.30 8.56
N GLU A 107 -25.60 -1.56 8.54
CA GLU A 107 -26.95 -1.94 9.03
C GLU A 107 -27.14 -1.70 10.53
N GLN A 108 -26.05 -1.77 11.31
CA GLN A 108 -26.10 -1.64 12.77
C GLN A 108 -26.14 -0.19 13.26
N ALA A 109 -25.93 0.78 12.37
CA ALA A 109 -25.89 2.19 12.75
C ALA A 109 -26.54 3.05 11.66
N GLU A 110 -27.62 3.70 12.02
CA GLU A 110 -28.33 4.61 11.13
C GLU A 110 -27.41 5.74 10.64
N ASN A 111 -27.45 6.02 9.35
CA ASN A 111 -26.64 7.06 8.69
C ASN A 111 -25.11 6.89 8.77
N LEU A 112 -24.61 5.69 9.08
CA LEU A 112 -23.18 5.41 9.06
C LEU A 112 -22.75 4.81 7.73
N VAL A 113 -21.87 5.52 7.02
CA VAL A 113 -21.17 5.02 5.83
C VAL A 113 -19.73 4.70 6.21
N ASN A 114 -19.30 3.46 6.02
CA ASN A 114 -17.91 3.07 6.15
C ASN A 114 -17.14 3.24 4.83
N ALA A 115 -15.87 3.67 4.92
CA ALA A 115 -14.90 3.64 3.84
C ALA A 115 -13.53 3.35 4.47
N VAL A 116 -13.23 2.08 4.68
CA VAL A 116 -12.07 1.63 5.46
C VAL A 116 -11.34 0.48 4.75
N GLY A 117 -10.18 0.10 5.27
CA GLY A 117 -9.45 -1.06 4.76
C GLY A 117 -8.86 -0.85 3.37
N MET A 118 -8.33 0.34 3.08
CA MET A 118 -7.72 0.66 1.77
C MET A 118 -6.39 -0.04 1.54
N CYS A 119 -5.93 -0.84 2.48
CA CYS A 119 -4.67 -1.57 2.45
C CYS A 119 -3.49 -0.64 2.11
N GLY A 120 -2.65 -1.00 1.16
CA GLY A 120 -1.57 -0.15 0.66
C GLY A 120 -1.97 0.83 -0.46
N GLN A 121 -3.24 0.85 -0.87
CA GLN A 121 -3.72 1.53 -2.07
C GLN A 121 -4.48 2.84 -1.77
N GLY A 122 -4.64 3.20 -0.50
CA GLY A 122 -5.52 4.29 -0.08
C GLY A 122 -5.25 5.64 -0.77
N PHE A 123 -3.99 5.99 -0.99
CA PHE A 123 -3.64 7.22 -1.68
C PHE A 123 -4.12 7.23 -3.14
N MET A 124 -3.93 6.13 -3.85
CA MET A 124 -4.34 6.00 -5.26
C MET A 124 -5.86 5.92 -5.41
N LEU A 125 -6.53 5.23 -4.50
CA LEU A 125 -7.99 5.06 -4.53
C LEU A 125 -8.73 6.30 -4.01
N GLY A 126 -8.06 7.16 -3.24
CA GLY A 126 -8.68 8.28 -2.52
C GLY A 126 -9.62 9.15 -3.34
N PRO A 127 -9.23 9.65 -4.54
CA PRO A 127 -10.11 10.49 -5.35
C PRO A 127 -11.40 9.77 -5.78
N GLY A 128 -11.28 8.57 -6.36
CA GLY A 128 -12.44 7.78 -6.79
C GLY A 128 -13.30 7.30 -5.61
N MET A 129 -12.67 7.00 -4.49
CA MET A 129 -13.37 6.63 -3.26
C MET A 129 -14.15 7.81 -2.67
N GLY A 130 -13.58 9.01 -2.69
CA GLY A 130 -14.28 10.22 -2.26
C GLY A 130 -15.53 10.50 -3.10
N GLU A 131 -15.44 10.34 -4.42
CA GLU A 131 -16.61 10.46 -5.30
C GLU A 131 -17.68 9.39 -5.01
N LEU A 132 -17.26 8.12 -4.83
CA LEU A 132 -18.17 7.02 -4.51
C LEU A 132 -18.92 7.27 -3.20
N VAL A 133 -18.19 7.61 -2.14
CA VAL A 133 -18.77 7.92 -0.82
C VAL A 133 -19.74 9.12 -0.90
N THR A 134 -19.39 10.15 -1.66
CA THR A 134 -20.27 11.30 -1.91
C THR A 134 -21.59 10.86 -2.54
N ARG A 135 -21.54 9.99 -3.59
CA ARG A 135 -22.75 9.48 -4.22
C ARG A 135 -23.59 8.59 -3.30
N ILE A 136 -22.93 7.83 -2.42
CA ILE A 136 -23.66 7.05 -1.39
C ILE A 136 -24.42 8.01 -0.47
N CYS A 137 -23.75 9.03 0.08
CA CYS A 137 -24.35 9.98 1.01
C CYS A 137 -25.47 10.84 0.39
N LEU A 138 -25.40 11.09 -0.91
CA LEU A 138 -26.42 11.85 -1.65
C LEU A 138 -27.51 10.96 -2.30
N GLU A 139 -27.48 9.66 -2.03
CA GLU A 139 -28.41 8.67 -2.60
C GLU A 139 -28.43 8.68 -4.16
N ASN A 140 -27.32 9.05 -4.77
CA ASN A 140 -27.16 9.18 -6.22
C ASN A 140 -26.22 8.13 -6.80
N ILE A 141 -26.46 6.86 -6.46
CA ILE A 141 -25.64 5.70 -6.85
C ILE A 141 -25.98 5.28 -8.28
N THR A 142 -24.97 5.18 -9.14
CA THR A 142 -25.09 4.68 -10.51
C THR A 142 -25.00 3.16 -10.58
N ASP A 143 -25.39 2.54 -11.70
CA ASP A 143 -25.24 1.10 -11.92
C ASP A 143 -23.77 0.65 -11.89
N LYS A 144 -22.86 1.52 -12.31
CA LYS A 144 -21.40 1.28 -12.20
C LYS A 144 -20.96 1.24 -10.73
N ASP A 145 -21.47 2.15 -9.91
CA ASP A 145 -21.17 2.19 -8.49
C ASP A 145 -21.71 0.95 -7.77
N ARG A 146 -22.89 0.48 -8.13
CA ARG A 146 -23.49 -0.76 -7.56
C ARG A 146 -22.56 -1.95 -7.75
N LYS A 147 -22.01 -2.14 -8.95
CA LYS A 147 -21.06 -3.22 -9.25
C LYS A 147 -19.76 -3.11 -8.43
N ILE A 148 -19.27 -1.90 -8.21
CA ILE A 148 -18.09 -1.66 -7.37
C ILE A 148 -18.42 -1.98 -5.92
N LEU A 149 -19.56 -1.52 -5.42
CA LEU A 149 -20.00 -1.72 -4.06
C LEU A 149 -20.27 -3.19 -3.73
N GLU A 150 -20.72 -4.01 -4.68
CA GLU A 150 -20.82 -5.48 -4.50
C GLU A 150 -19.48 -6.10 -4.09
N SER A 151 -18.37 -5.61 -4.67
CA SER A 151 -17.01 -6.10 -4.33
C SER A 151 -16.48 -5.51 -3.02
N PHE A 152 -17.03 -4.39 -2.55
CA PHE A 152 -16.59 -3.68 -1.35
C PHE A 152 -17.57 -3.79 -0.18
N ASP A 153 -18.66 -4.54 -0.35
CA ASP A 153 -19.72 -4.69 0.63
C ASP A 153 -19.16 -5.02 2.03
N PRO A 154 -19.57 -4.29 3.08
CA PRO A 154 -19.16 -4.57 4.46
C PRO A 154 -19.50 -5.98 4.95
N TYR A 155 -20.50 -6.62 4.35
CA TYR A 155 -21.04 -7.93 4.73
C TYR A 155 -20.66 -9.04 3.75
N ARG A 156 -19.78 -8.74 2.78
CA ARG A 156 -19.30 -9.73 1.80
C ARG A 156 -18.50 -10.86 2.45
N GLN A 157 -18.43 -11.98 1.80
CA GLN A 157 -17.46 -13.02 2.12
C GLN A 157 -16.09 -12.61 1.55
N PHE A 158 -15.05 -12.59 2.38
CA PHE A 158 -13.70 -12.21 2.01
C PHE A 158 -13.00 -13.35 1.24
N THR A 159 -13.42 -13.59 0.01
CA THR A 159 -12.92 -14.69 -0.85
C THR A 159 -11.96 -14.21 -1.93
N ASN A 160 -11.90 -12.90 -2.19
CA ASN A 160 -10.97 -12.32 -3.16
C ASN A 160 -9.53 -12.35 -2.66
N GLN A 161 -8.57 -12.18 -3.56
CA GLN A 161 -7.16 -12.00 -3.22
C GLN A 161 -6.58 -10.86 -4.04
N GLU A 162 -5.85 -9.98 -3.38
CA GLU A 162 -5.12 -8.91 -4.04
C GLU A 162 -3.96 -9.50 -4.85
N ALA A 163 -3.83 -9.09 -6.12
CA ALA A 163 -2.84 -9.65 -7.04
C ALA A 163 -1.39 -9.22 -6.76
N PHE A 164 -1.20 -8.11 -6.03
CA PHE A 164 0.12 -7.51 -5.77
C PHE A 164 0.59 -7.63 -4.31
N LYS A 165 -0.02 -8.52 -3.56
CA LYS A 165 0.35 -8.79 -2.18
C LYS A 165 1.45 -9.83 -2.09
#